data_41d28f664ce8da4277364109468fc8f6
#
_entry.id   41d28f664ce8da4277364109468fc8f6
#
_cell.length_a   1.000
_cell.length_b   1.000
_cell.length_c   1.000
_cell.angle_alpha   90.00
_cell.angle_beta   90.00
_cell.angle_gamma   90.00
#
_symmetry.space_group_name_H-M   'P 1'
#
loop_
_entity.id
_entity.type
_entity.pdbx_description
1 polymer ?
#
loop_
_entity_poly.entity_id
_entity_poly.type
_entity_poly.pdbx_seq_one_letter_code
_entity_poly.pdbx_strand_id
1 'polypeptide(L)'
;MEEVRVRFAPSPTGYLHIGGARTALFNWLFAKKHNGKLVLRIEDTDTERLKEDSVSQILTSLKWLGLNWDEGPEVGGEVGPYYQSERREIYSKVAEQLLEEGKAYYCFCTSEILEAEREKQRAAKQPFRYARTCRDLPVEEAKARAAKGEPYSVRIKIPTEGNLTVHDLSLIHI
;
A
#
# COMPACT_ATOMS: atom_id res chain seq x y z
N MET A 1 2.07 -12.01 -25.65
CA MET A 1 1.80 -10.76 -24.89
C MET A 1 1.36 -11.21 -23.50
N GLU A 2 1.92 -10.62 -22.45
CA GLU A 2 1.45 -10.89 -21.09
C GLU A 2 -0.01 -10.49 -20.96
N GLU A 3 -0.79 -11.28 -20.22
CA GLU A 3 -2.19 -10.98 -19.92
C GLU A 3 -2.27 -9.68 -19.11
N VAL A 4 -3.07 -8.73 -19.55
CA VAL A 4 -3.28 -7.49 -18.81
C VAL A 4 -4.05 -7.79 -17.53
N ARG A 5 -3.48 -7.43 -16.39
CA ARG A 5 -4.11 -7.61 -15.08
C ARG A 5 -4.06 -6.28 -14.32
N VAL A 6 -5.21 -5.72 -14.04
CA VAL A 6 -5.37 -4.45 -13.31
C VAL A 6 -6.02 -4.70 -11.96
N ARG A 7 -5.87 -3.75 -11.03
CA ARG A 7 -6.36 -3.95 -9.67
C ARG A 7 -7.11 -2.71 -9.15
N PHE A 8 -8.28 -2.96 -8.57
CA PHE A 8 -8.92 -2.04 -7.64
C PHE A 8 -8.72 -2.52 -6.21
N ALA A 9 -8.27 -1.63 -5.31
CA ALA A 9 -7.86 -2.00 -3.96
C ALA A 9 -8.48 -1.05 -2.92
N PRO A 10 -9.80 -1.18 -2.63
CA PRO A 10 -10.46 -0.31 -1.66
C PRO A 10 -10.10 -0.66 -0.23
N SER A 11 -9.96 0.37 0.63
CA SER A 11 -9.88 0.20 2.07
C SER A 11 -11.29 0.24 2.68
N PRO A 12 -11.68 -0.73 3.52
CA PRO A 12 -13.04 -0.84 4.07
C PRO A 12 -13.22 0.08 5.30
N THR A 13 -12.82 1.35 5.18
CA THR A 13 -12.97 2.38 6.22
C THR A 13 -14.31 3.11 6.15
N GLY A 14 -15.16 2.72 5.20
CA GLY A 14 -16.49 3.27 4.96
C GLY A 14 -17.09 2.72 3.67
N TYR A 15 -18.21 3.33 3.25
CA TYR A 15 -18.90 2.92 2.04
C TYR A 15 -18.13 3.33 0.77
N LEU A 16 -18.42 2.63 -0.33
CA LEU A 16 -17.86 3.00 -1.63
C LEU A 16 -18.40 4.38 -2.03
N HIS A 17 -17.51 5.36 -2.11
CA HIS A 17 -17.86 6.70 -2.60
C HIS A 17 -17.61 6.82 -4.10
N ILE A 18 -18.16 7.86 -4.71
CA ILE A 18 -18.12 8.09 -6.17
C ILE A 18 -16.68 8.09 -6.74
N GLY A 19 -15.70 8.58 -5.99
CA GLY A 19 -14.28 8.55 -6.39
C GLY A 19 -13.74 7.12 -6.48
N GLY A 20 -14.09 6.25 -5.52
CA GLY A 20 -13.76 4.83 -5.56
C GLY A 20 -14.44 4.12 -6.72
N ALA A 21 -15.74 4.38 -6.94
CA ALA A 21 -16.50 3.83 -8.06
C ALA A 21 -15.87 4.23 -9.41
N ARG A 22 -15.48 5.50 -9.57
CA ARG A 22 -14.78 5.99 -10.76
C ARG A 22 -13.47 5.22 -10.99
N THR A 23 -12.65 5.07 -9.96
CA THR A 23 -11.38 4.34 -10.08
C THR A 23 -11.62 2.87 -10.47
N ALA A 24 -12.61 2.22 -9.86
CA ALA A 24 -12.99 0.85 -10.21
C ALA A 24 -13.45 0.76 -11.68
N LEU A 25 -14.28 1.71 -12.14
CA LEU A 25 -14.77 1.77 -13.52
C LEU A 25 -13.62 1.91 -14.53
N PHE A 26 -12.64 2.78 -14.29
CA PHE A 26 -11.49 2.92 -15.20
C PHE A 26 -10.67 1.63 -15.29
N ASN A 27 -10.41 0.97 -14.16
CA ASN A 27 -9.73 -0.32 -14.16
C ASN A 27 -10.55 -1.38 -14.91
N TRP A 28 -11.84 -1.45 -14.67
CA TRP A 28 -12.74 -2.39 -15.34
C TRP A 28 -12.76 -2.18 -16.86
N LEU A 29 -12.92 -0.92 -17.32
CA LEU A 29 -12.90 -0.58 -18.75
C LEU A 29 -11.56 -0.92 -19.39
N PHE A 30 -10.46 -0.66 -18.72
CA PHE A 30 -9.13 -0.99 -19.21
C PHE A 30 -8.96 -2.52 -19.35
N ALA A 31 -9.34 -3.29 -18.33
CA ALA A 31 -9.33 -4.75 -18.40
C ALA A 31 -10.18 -5.26 -19.60
N LYS A 32 -11.42 -4.78 -19.73
CA LYS A 32 -12.31 -5.20 -20.83
C LYS A 32 -11.76 -4.82 -22.21
N LYS A 33 -11.20 -3.63 -22.37
CA LYS A 33 -10.59 -3.18 -23.63
C LYS A 33 -9.42 -4.07 -24.08
N HIS A 34 -8.67 -4.61 -23.13
CA HIS A 34 -7.47 -5.41 -23.40
C HIS A 34 -7.68 -6.92 -23.23
N ASN A 35 -8.92 -7.40 -23.08
CA ASN A 35 -9.25 -8.78 -22.75
C ASN A 35 -8.45 -9.31 -21.56
N GLY A 36 -8.21 -8.42 -20.59
CA GLY A 36 -7.47 -8.70 -19.36
C GLY A 36 -8.39 -8.98 -18.18
N LYS A 37 -7.80 -9.07 -17.00
CA LYS A 37 -8.50 -9.37 -15.75
C LYS A 37 -8.54 -8.14 -14.81
N LEU A 38 -9.68 -7.95 -14.14
CA LEU A 38 -9.81 -7.04 -13.01
C LEU A 38 -9.65 -7.85 -11.71
N VAL A 39 -8.68 -7.48 -10.91
CA VAL A 39 -8.45 -8.02 -9.56
C VAL A 39 -9.05 -7.06 -8.54
N LEU A 40 -9.87 -7.57 -7.63
CA LEU A 40 -10.32 -6.85 -6.45
C LEU A 40 -9.52 -7.34 -5.24
N ARG A 41 -8.88 -6.41 -4.49
CA ARG A 41 -8.21 -6.75 -3.24
C ARG A 41 -8.62 -5.77 -2.15
N ILE A 42 -9.17 -6.30 -1.06
CA ILE A 42 -9.58 -5.50 0.10
C ILE A 42 -8.34 -5.13 0.92
N GLU A 43 -8.15 -3.85 1.18
CA GLU A 43 -7.03 -3.32 1.97
C GLU A 43 -7.48 -3.08 3.41
N ASP A 44 -7.63 -4.16 4.17
CA ASP A 44 -8.24 -4.25 5.51
C ASP A 44 -7.24 -4.13 6.67
N THR A 45 -6.10 -3.47 6.46
CA THR A 45 -5.04 -3.34 7.47
C THR A 45 -5.29 -2.25 8.52
N ASP A 46 -6.22 -1.34 8.29
CA ASP A 46 -6.59 -0.27 9.21
C ASP A 46 -7.72 -0.75 10.14
N THR A 47 -7.34 -1.47 11.19
CA THR A 47 -8.28 -2.09 12.14
C THR A 47 -9.03 -1.06 13.01
N GLU A 48 -8.49 0.14 13.19
CA GLU A 48 -9.12 1.20 13.97
C GLU A 48 -10.32 1.82 13.25
N ARG A 49 -10.26 1.90 11.91
CA ARG A 49 -11.32 2.48 11.07
C ARG A 49 -12.15 1.44 10.33
N LEU A 50 -11.85 0.16 10.51
CA LEU A 50 -12.62 -0.92 9.92
C LEU A 50 -14.07 -0.87 10.44
N LYS A 51 -15.03 -0.83 9.53
CA LYS A 51 -16.45 -0.95 9.87
C LYS A 51 -16.93 -2.34 9.46
N GLU A 52 -17.68 -2.98 10.36
CA GLU A 52 -18.10 -4.38 10.24
C GLU A 52 -18.75 -4.72 8.89
N ASP A 53 -19.57 -3.81 8.37
CA ASP A 53 -20.31 -4.01 7.10
C ASP A 53 -19.62 -3.41 5.86
N SER A 54 -18.46 -2.75 6.01
CA SER A 54 -17.87 -1.98 4.89
C SER A 54 -17.45 -2.87 3.73
N VAL A 55 -16.93 -4.05 3.99
CA VAL A 55 -16.51 -4.98 2.93
C VAL A 55 -17.73 -5.41 2.12
N SER A 56 -18.80 -5.89 2.79
CA SER A 56 -20.03 -6.34 2.12
C SER A 56 -20.69 -5.22 1.33
N GLN A 57 -20.68 -4.00 1.83
CA GLN A 57 -21.20 -2.82 1.16
C GLN A 57 -20.39 -2.46 -0.09
N ILE A 58 -19.05 -2.53 -0.03
CA ILE A 58 -18.20 -2.30 -1.20
C ILE A 58 -18.49 -3.34 -2.28
N LEU A 59 -18.54 -4.64 -1.92
CA LEU A 59 -18.80 -5.72 -2.86
C LEU A 59 -20.19 -5.58 -3.50
N THR A 60 -21.21 -5.30 -2.70
CA THR A 60 -22.58 -5.09 -3.16
C THR A 60 -22.68 -3.87 -4.09
N SER A 61 -22.03 -2.77 -3.74
CA SER A 61 -22.03 -1.56 -4.54
C SER A 61 -21.36 -1.75 -5.90
N LEU A 62 -20.22 -2.47 -5.94
CA LEU A 62 -19.55 -2.79 -7.20
C LEU A 62 -20.42 -3.68 -8.10
N LYS A 63 -21.06 -4.70 -7.53
CA LYS A 63 -22.01 -5.57 -8.26
C LYS A 63 -23.21 -4.79 -8.77
N TRP A 64 -23.78 -3.90 -7.97
CA TRP A 64 -24.89 -3.04 -8.37
C TRP A 64 -24.52 -2.12 -9.54
N LEU A 65 -23.26 -1.62 -9.57
CA LEU A 65 -22.73 -0.84 -10.69
C LEU A 65 -22.39 -1.69 -11.92
N GLY A 66 -22.50 -3.01 -11.88
CA GLY A 66 -22.09 -3.92 -12.94
C GLY A 66 -20.57 -4.07 -13.07
N LEU A 67 -19.79 -3.63 -12.09
CA LEU A 67 -18.34 -3.69 -12.07
C LEU A 67 -17.88 -5.03 -11.45
N ASN A 68 -18.18 -6.13 -12.12
CA ASN A 68 -17.76 -7.46 -11.68
C ASN A 68 -16.25 -7.62 -11.88
N TRP A 69 -15.60 -8.32 -10.94
CA TRP A 69 -14.19 -8.63 -10.96
C TRP A 69 -13.94 -10.09 -11.35
N ASP A 70 -12.79 -10.34 -11.97
CA ASP A 70 -12.42 -11.66 -12.48
C ASP A 70 -11.64 -12.46 -11.42
N GLU A 71 -10.94 -11.78 -10.50
CA GLU A 71 -10.24 -12.37 -9.37
C GLU A 71 -10.45 -11.53 -8.10
N GLY A 72 -10.64 -12.17 -6.95
CA GLY A 72 -10.89 -11.43 -5.70
C GLY A 72 -11.74 -12.18 -4.69
N PRO A 73 -12.23 -11.47 -3.65
CA PRO A 73 -13.20 -12.03 -2.72
C PRO A 73 -14.38 -12.68 -3.45
N GLU A 74 -14.90 -13.77 -2.92
CA GLU A 74 -16.02 -14.58 -3.42
C GLU A 74 -15.72 -15.37 -4.71
N VAL A 75 -14.85 -14.91 -5.60
CA VAL A 75 -14.54 -15.58 -6.87
C VAL A 75 -13.21 -16.33 -6.86
N GLY A 76 -12.30 -15.97 -5.95
CA GLY A 76 -10.96 -16.55 -5.89
C GLY A 76 -10.06 -16.09 -7.04
N GLY A 77 -9.11 -16.93 -7.45
CA GLY A 77 -8.18 -16.69 -8.56
C GLY A 77 -6.74 -17.07 -8.24
N GLU A 78 -5.82 -16.75 -9.14
CA GLU A 78 -4.43 -17.26 -9.10
C GLU A 78 -3.50 -16.44 -8.21
N VAL A 79 -3.81 -15.14 -7.94
CA VAL A 79 -2.90 -14.20 -7.27
C VAL A 79 -3.32 -13.86 -5.83
N GLY A 80 -4.14 -14.72 -5.22
CA GLY A 80 -4.55 -14.58 -3.82
C GLY A 80 -3.39 -14.58 -2.82
N PRO A 81 -3.68 -14.36 -1.54
CA PRO A 81 -4.97 -13.96 -0.94
C PRO A 81 -5.44 -12.56 -1.38
N TYR A 82 -6.76 -12.31 -1.27
CA TYR A 82 -7.39 -11.07 -1.72
C TYR A 82 -7.82 -10.13 -0.58
N TYR A 83 -7.45 -10.46 0.64
CA TYR A 83 -7.46 -9.57 1.80
C TYR A 83 -6.02 -9.23 2.17
N GLN A 84 -5.73 -7.96 2.38
CA GLN A 84 -4.36 -7.53 2.66
C GLN A 84 -3.84 -8.07 4.00
N SER A 85 -4.71 -8.21 4.99
CA SER A 85 -4.41 -8.83 6.28
C SER A 85 -3.86 -10.27 6.16
N GLU A 86 -4.29 -11.02 5.16
CA GLU A 86 -3.87 -12.40 4.91
C GLU A 86 -2.53 -12.50 4.16
N ARG A 87 -1.96 -11.38 3.71
CA ARG A 87 -0.73 -11.34 2.90
C ARG A 87 0.54 -11.06 3.71
N ARG A 88 0.46 -11.08 5.01
CA ARG A 88 1.57 -10.71 5.92
C ARG A 88 2.86 -11.49 5.62
N GLU A 89 2.76 -12.81 5.43
CA GLU A 89 3.93 -13.64 5.13
C GLU A 89 4.62 -13.25 3.81
N ILE A 90 3.82 -12.93 2.77
CA ILE A 90 4.35 -12.47 1.48
C ILE A 90 5.11 -11.15 1.68
N TYR A 91 4.53 -10.21 2.43
CA TYR A 91 5.16 -8.92 2.69
C TYR A 91 6.41 -9.03 3.54
N SER A 92 6.42 -9.92 4.56
CA SER A 92 7.61 -10.16 5.38
C SER A 92 8.77 -10.67 4.54
N LYS A 93 8.54 -11.66 3.67
CA LYS A 93 9.58 -12.20 2.77
C LYS A 93 10.16 -11.13 1.84
N VAL A 94 9.28 -10.31 1.24
CA VAL A 94 9.73 -9.22 0.36
C VAL A 94 10.47 -8.14 1.15
N ALA A 95 10.03 -7.80 2.36
CA ALA A 95 10.70 -6.84 3.22
C ALA A 95 12.10 -7.34 3.62
N GLU A 96 12.24 -8.62 3.98
CA GLU A 96 13.52 -9.26 4.28
C GLU A 96 14.46 -9.21 3.07
N GLN A 97 13.97 -9.58 1.89
CA GLN A 97 14.74 -9.50 0.65
C GLN A 97 15.24 -8.07 0.39
N LEU A 98 14.38 -7.06 0.52
CA LEU A 98 14.77 -5.66 0.32
C LEU A 98 15.80 -5.17 1.35
N LEU A 99 15.73 -5.66 2.57
CA LEU A 99 16.73 -5.39 3.62
C LEU A 99 18.07 -6.03 3.27
N GLU A 100 18.09 -7.29 2.83
CA GLU A 100 19.29 -8.01 2.41
C GLU A 100 19.96 -7.36 1.18
N GLU A 101 19.16 -6.92 0.21
CA GLU A 101 19.63 -6.21 -0.98
C GLU A 101 20.04 -4.75 -0.68
N GLY A 102 19.92 -4.29 0.56
CA GLY A 102 20.20 -2.89 0.93
C GLY A 102 19.27 -1.86 0.33
N LYS A 103 18.14 -2.28 -0.25
CA LYS A 103 17.09 -1.41 -0.81
C LYS A 103 16.11 -0.90 0.23
N ALA A 104 16.11 -1.48 1.42
CA ALA A 104 15.38 -1.02 2.59
C ALA A 104 16.30 -0.94 3.81
N TYR A 105 15.77 -0.38 4.91
CA TYR A 105 16.49 -0.27 6.17
C TYR A 105 15.53 -0.29 7.36
N TYR A 106 16.04 -0.70 8.53
CA TYR A 106 15.32 -0.65 9.79
C TYR A 106 15.26 0.78 10.32
N CYS A 107 14.08 1.25 10.69
CA CYS A 107 13.87 2.56 11.29
C CYS A 107 13.29 2.41 12.68
N PHE A 108 14.01 2.85 13.69
CA PHE A 108 13.64 2.78 15.11
C PHE A 108 13.07 4.10 15.65
N CYS A 109 12.72 5.04 14.77
CA CYS A 109 12.06 6.27 15.20
C CYS A 109 10.65 5.97 15.71
N THR A 110 10.38 6.34 16.95
CA THR A 110 9.05 6.21 17.55
C THR A 110 8.10 7.29 17.02
N SER A 111 6.81 7.13 17.27
CA SER A 111 5.79 8.12 16.90
C SER A 111 6.06 9.49 17.51
N GLU A 112 6.53 9.52 18.77
CA GLU A 112 6.87 10.74 19.51
C GLU A 112 8.02 11.50 18.85
N ILE A 113 9.09 10.78 18.44
CA ILE A 113 10.22 11.36 17.73
C ILE A 113 9.77 11.97 16.40
N LEU A 114 8.93 11.24 15.65
CA LEU A 114 8.44 11.71 14.36
C LEU A 114 7.50 12.93 14.51
N GLU A 115 6.68 12.96 15.55
CA GLU A 115 5.78 14.10 15.80
C GLU A 115 6.55 15.34 16.26
N ALA A 116 7.51 15.18 17.15
CA ALA A 116 8.39 16.28 17.55
C ALA A 116 9.14 16.90 16.34
N GLU A 117 9.60 16.07 15.41
CA GLU A 117 10.20 16.53 14.16
C GLU A 117 9.21 17.30 13.27
N ARG A 118 7.97 16.81 13.16
CA ARG A 118 6.89 17.48 12.42
C ARG A 118 6.57 18.86 13.00
N GLU A 119 6.43 18.94 14.31
CA GLU A 119 6.15 20.22 15.00
C GLU A 119 7.28 21.22 14.81
N LYS A 120 8.54 20.77 14.92
CA LYS A 120 9.72 21.62 14.69
C LYS A 120 9.74 22.18 13.27
N GLN A 121 9.50 21.36 12.27
CA GLN A 121 9.46 21.79 10.86
C GLN A 121 8.26 22.70 10.59
N ARG A 122 7.09 22.41 11.20
CA ARG A 122 5.89 23.25 11.11
C ARG A 122 6.14 24.65 11.72
N ALA A 123 6.79 24.72 12.89
CA ALA A 123 7.17 25.98 13.51
C ALA A 123 8.14 26.80 12.64
N ALA A 124 9.04 26.12 11.92
CA ALA A 124 9.95 26.73 10.97
C ALA A 124 9.30 27.04 9.59
N LYS A 125 7.99 26.79 9.42
CA LYS A 125 7.24 26.92 8.15
C LYS A 125 7.87 26.12 6.99
N GLN A 126 8.50 25.00 7.31
CA GLN A 126 9.08 24.08 6.32
C GLN A 126 8.13 22.92 6.04
N PRO A 127 8.08 22.42 4.80
CA PRO A 127 7.34 21.20 4.50
C PRO A 127 7.95 20.02 5.26
N PHE A 128 7.08 19.17 5.83
CA PHE A 128 7.56 18.01 6.57
C PHE A 128 8.40 17.09 5.67
N ARG A 129 9.61 16.82 6.09
CA ARG A 129 10.50 15.82 5.51
C ARG A 129 11.05 14.93 6.62
N TYR A 130 10.86 13.64 6.49
CA TYR A 130 11.46 12.67 7.40
C TYR A 130 12.99 12.78 7.36
N ALA A 131 13.64 12.94 8.53
CA ALA A 131 15.07 13.22 8.65
C ALA A 131 15.98 12.04 8.22
N ARG A 132 15.43 10.86 8.00
CA ARG A 132 16.17 9.65 7.57
C ARG A 132 17.23 9.19 8.57
N THR A 133 17.04 9.48 9.85
CA THR A 133 17.99 9.25 10.95
C THR A 133 18.57 7.85 10.98
N CYS A 134 17.77 6.83 10.65
CA CYS A 134 18.21 5.44 10.70
C CYS A 134 18.69 4.89 9.34
N ARG A 135 18.70 5.73 8.27
CA ARG A 135 18.99 5.26 6.92
C ARG A 135 20.38 4.66 6.77
N ASP A 136 21.35 5.24 7.45
CA ASP A 136 22.77 4.91 7.31
C ASP A 136 23.33 4.18 8.55
N LEU A 137 22.42 3.65 9.39
CA LEU A 137 22.80 2.74 10.48
C LEU A 137 23.51 1.51 9.92
N PRO A 138 24.62 1.05 10.54
CA PRO A 138 25.25 -0.20 10.17
C PRO A 138 24.26 -1.36 10.21
N VAL A 139 24.25 -2.19 9.19
CA VAL A 139 23.26 -3.28 9.04
C VAL A 139 23.30 -4.22 10.23
N GLU A 140 24.49 -4.55 10.73
CA GLU A 140 24.66 -5.46 11.87
C GLU A 140 24.12 -4.86 13.17
N GLU A 141 24.32 -3.56 13.38
CA GLU A 141 23.75 -2.85 14.53
C GLU A 141 22.21 -2.85 14.44
N ALA A 142 21.66 -2.53 13.28
CA ALA A 142 20.22 -2.51 13.06
C ALA A 142 19.60 -3.91 13.28
N LYS A 143 20.23 -4.97 12.76
CA LYS A 143 19.80 -6.35 13.01
C LYS A 143 19.87 -6.73 14.50
N ALA A 144 20.95 -6.33 15.18
CA ALA A 144 21.10 -6.61 16.61
C ALA A 144 20.03 -5.91 17.46
N ARG A 145 19.64 -4.69 17.11
CA ARG A 145 18.54 -3.96 17.78
C ARG A 145 17.19 -4.64 17.53
N ALA A 146 16.90 -5.00 16.28
CA ALA A 146 15.69 -5.72 15.93
C ALA A 146 15.60 -7.08 16.65
N ALA A 147 16.70 -7.84 16.72
CA ALA A 147 16.78 -9.12 17.43
C ALA A 147 16.55 -8.99 18.94
N LYS A 148 16.86 -7.84 19.53
CA LYS A 148 16.55 -7.54 20.95
C LYS A 148 15.09 -7.16 21.19
N GLY A 149 14.26 -7.16 20.14
CA GLY A 149 12.84 -6.83 20.22
C GLY A 149 12.55 -5.32 20.24
N GLU A 150 13.50 -4.47 19.85
CA GLU A 150 13.24 -3.04 19.72
C GLU A 150 12.24 -2.81 18.59
N PRO A 151 11.13 -2.06 18.82
CA PRO A 151 10.13 -1.80 17.78
C PRO A 151 10.75 -1.04 16.59
N TYR A 152 10.43 -1.48 15.39
CA TYR A 152 10.95 -0.85 14.18
C TYR A 152 9.90 -0.85 13.04
N SER A 153 10.14 0.02 12.08
CA SER A 153 9.48 0.00 10.77
C SER A 153 10.53 -0.30 9.69
N VAL A 154 10.12 -0.97 8.62
CA VAL A 154 10.96 -1.15 7.43
C VAL A 154 10.68 -0.01 6.46
N ARG A 155 11.72 0.72 6.06
CA ARG A 155 11.62 1.85 5.12
C ARG A 155 12.43 1.59 3.86
N ILE A 156 11.86 1.91 2.72
CA ILE A 156 12.54 1.82 1.42
C ILE A 156 13.59 2.93 1.30
N LYS A 157 14.76 2.59 0.76
CA LYS A 157 15.83 3.54 0.42
C LYS A 157 15.53 4.22 -0.92
N ILE A 158 14.70 5.26 -0.89
CA ILE A 158 14.45 6.09 -2.07
C ILE A 158 15.71 6.93 -2.37
N PRO A 159 16.11 7.13 -3.65
CA PRO A 159 17.19 8.04 -4.01
C PRO A 159 17.01 9.42 -3.39
N THR A 160 18.10 10.04 -2.95
CA THR A 160 18.09 11.37 -2.32
C THR A 160 18.16 12.49 -3.33
N GLU A 161 18.63 12.19 -4.52
CA GLU A 161 18.83 13.11 -5.64
C GLU A 161 18.13 12.58 -6.90
N GLY A 162 17.84 13.47 -7.82
CA GLY A 162 17.16 13.14 -9.07
C GLY A 162 15.65 13.07 -8.96
N ASN A 163 15.02 12.66 -10.05
CA ASN A 163 13.58 12.49 -10.16
C ASN A 163 13.23 11.03 -10.44
N LEU A 164 12.21 10.53 -9.75
CA LEU A 164 11.57 9.26 -10.10
C LEU A 164 10.36 9.57 -10.99
N THR A 165 10.40 9.11 -12.22
CA THR A 165 9.28 9.24 -13.14
C THR A 165 8.53 7.92 -13.23
N VAL A 166 7.24 7.95 -12.96
CA VAL A 166 6.33 6.82 -13.12
C VAL A 166 5.31 7.17 -14.20
N HIS A 167 5.21 6.33 -15.22
CA HIS A 167 4.17 6.46 -16.24
C HIS A 167 2.89 5.82 -15.69
N ASP A 168 2.03 6.66 -15.11
CA ASP A 168 0.74 6.23 -14.56
C ASP A 168 -0.34 6.34 -15.63
N LEU A 169 -1.09 5.25 -15.85
CA LEU A 169 -2.20 5.19 -16.80
C LEU A 169 -3.52 5.72 -16.20
N SER A 170 -3.57 5.93 -14.89
CA SER A 170 -4.81 6.27 -14.19
C SER A 170 -5.29 7.70 -14.44
N LEU A 171 -4.45 8.58 -14.96
CA LEU A 171 -4.75 10.00 -15.23
C LEU A 171 -5.34 10.75 -14.01
N ILE A 172 -5.00 10.33 -12.82
CA ILE A 172 -5.53 10.94 -11.59
C ILE A 172 -4.95 12.34 -11.36
N HIS A 173 -3.81 12.63 -11.97
CA HIS A 173 -3.21 13.95 -11.89
C HIS A 173 -3.62 14.81 -13.07
N ILE A 174 -4.61 15.54 -12.83
CA ILE A 174 -5.02 16.66 -13.68
C ILE A 174 -4.67 17.94 -12.93
#